data_c9f0c1a07db3983907f2cfcf94f809e6
#
_entry.id   c9f0c1a07db3983907f2cfcf94f809e6
#
_cell.length_a   1.000
_cell.length_b   1.000
_cell.length_c   1.000
_cell.angle_alpha   90.00
_cell.angle_beta   90.00
_cell.angle_gamma   90.00
#
_symmetry.space_group_name_H-M   'P 1'
#
loop_
_entity.id
_entity.type
_entity.pdbx_description
1 polymer ?
#
loop_
_entity_poly.entity_id
_entity_poly.type
_entity_poly.pdbx_seq_one_letter_code
_entity_poly.pdbx_strand_id
1 'polypeptide(L)'
;MQLFKLFSLNIAFLLLLFTTDTMQTLASERVHPKHEVRAVWLTTIGGLDWPHTYAMSKASKMQQQHELCTILDELKCANINTVLLQTRIRGTVIYPSAIEPWDCCLSGEAGVSPGYDALQFAIDECHKRGMELHAWIVTIPIGKWNAHGCRQLRKLHPQIVKRIGNEGYLNPERAETADYLATLCREITDKYDIDGIHLDYIRYPETWKPRPNSDKGRANITGIARKIYHAVKARKPWVKVSCAPIGKHDDLQRYSSNGWNAYTRVCQDAQGWLREGIMDAIFPMMYFRGNQFSPFALDWEENRYGRMVCAGLGIYFLSGKERNWPLDIIARQMEVLRSNGLGHAYFRSKFFTENTKGIYSFARNQFDRFLSLIPPMTWQHSLPPTPPSRIDITRLEDADHLAWRGASDRSDGPYLTYNIYASATSPVDVADARNLIATRLVDSSLCIPLPKSGMSMNYAITATDRYGNESKPIYTPQALAKQAPTQFLPNDGSKLTLPSKRNVLDADVVAIETLQGGIVCTRPYTGKHIDITSVPEGVYILKSINSKGVAHRIGQFIIKRNNH
;
A
#
# COMPACT_ATOMS: atom_id res chain seq x y z
N MET A 1 58.97 -33.06 20.47
CA MET A 1 58.25 -31.83 20.89
C MET A 1 57.77 -30.94 19.72
N GLN A 2 58.42 -30.96 18.54
CA GLN A 2 57.96 -30.19 17.37
C GLN A 2 56.78 -30.82 16.60
N LEU A 3 56.63 -32.15 16.56
CA LEU A 3 55.53 -32.82 15.88
C LEU A 3 54.16 -32.63 16.59
N PHE A 4 54.17 -32.51 17.92
CA PHE A 4 52.93 -32.27 18.68
C PHE A 4 52.37 -30.85 18.52
N LYS A 5 53.23 -29.86 18.25
CA LYS A 5 52.80 -28.48 17.99
C LYS A 5 52.17 -28.29 16.60
N LEU A 6 52.64 -29.05 15.58
CA LEU A 6 52.03 -29.01 14.24
C LEU A 6 50.65 -29.68 14.20
N PHE A 7 50.46 -30.75 14.99
CA PHE A 7 49.16 -31.43 15.04
C PHE A 7 48.07 -30.60 15.78
N SER A 8 48.48 -29.90 16.84
CA SER A 8 47.55 -29.01 17.57
C SER A 8 47.17 -27.74 16.77
N LEU A 9 48.08 -27.21 15.91
CA LEU A 9 47.78 -26.07 15.06
C LEU A 9 46.82 -26.43 13.92
N ASN A 10 46.94 -27.62 13.34
CA ASN A 10 46.05 -28.09 12.27
C ASN A 10 44.62 -28.40 12.80
N ILE A 11 44.50 -28.93 14.02
CA ILE A 11 43.19 -29.18 14.64
C ILE A 11 42.51 -27.85 15.01
N ALA A 12 43.25 -26.84 15.49
CA ALA A 12 42.72 -25.53 15.79
C ALA A 12 42.28 -24.80 14.49
N PHE A 13 43.03 -24.97 13.38
CA PHE A 13 42.64 -24.38 12.09
C PHE A 13 41.42 -25.08 11.45
N LEU A 14 41.30 -26.42 11.58
CA LEU A 14 40.10 -27.16 11.18
C LEU A 14 38.89 -26.80 12.03
N LEU A 15 39.06 -26.65 13.35
CA LEU A 15 37.95 -26.19 14.24
C LEU A 15 37.55 -24.75 13.93
N LEU A 16 38.47 -23.85 13.55
CA LEU A 16 38.12 -22.48 13.12
C LEU A 16 37.37 -22.46 11.77
N LEU A 17 37.73 -23.33 10.82
CA LEU A 17 37.04 -23.47 9.54
C LEU A 17 35.63 -24.04 9.73
N PHE A 18 35.42 -25.02 10.62
CA PHE A 18 34.09 -25.54 10.95
C PHE A 18 33.24 -24.56 11.73
N THR A 19 33.84 -23.68 12.56
CA THR A 19 33.07 -22.66 13.30
C THR A 19 32.71 -21.46 12.41
N THR A 20 33.48 -21.14 11.37
CA THR A 20 33.13 -20.08 10.41
C THR A 20 32.03 -20.53 9.46
N ASP A 21 32.02 -21.78 9.00
CA ASP A 21 30.93 -22.30 8.16
C ASP A 21 29.62 -22.52 8.95
N THR A 22 29.72 -22.97 10.21
CA THR A 22 28.52 -23.10 11.07
C THR A 22 28.00 -21.74 11.57
N MET A 23 28.85 -20.71 11.67
CA MET A 23 28.37 -19.36 11.95
C MET A 23 27.71 -18.68 10.74
N GLN A 24 28.07 -19.04 9.51
CA GLN A 24 27.37 -18.56 8.32
C GLN A 24 26.02 -19.26 8.10
N THR A 25 25.84 -20.50 8.58
CA THR A 25 24.55 -21.23 8.51
C THR A 25 23.60 -20.91 9.67
N LEU A 26 24.08 -20.23 10.71
CA LEU A 26 23.27 -19.67 11.81
C LEU A 26 22.95 -18.18 11.63
N ALA A 27 23.16 -17.61 10.44
CA ALA A 27 22.38 -16.44 10.05
C ALA A 27 20.93 -16.91 10.03
N SER A 28 20.22 -16.69 11.14
CA SER A 28 18.80 -16.96 11.35
C SER A 28 18.09 -16.65 10.04
N GLU A 29 17.50 -17.67 9.39
CA GLU A 29 16.67 -17.44 8.19
C GLU A 29 15.70 -16.32 8.57
N ARG A 30 15.86 -15.15 7.95
CA ARG A 30 14.99 -14.02 8.28
C ARG A 30 13.56 -14.46 8.09
N VAL A 31 12.76 -14.35 9.15
CA VAL A 31 11.35 -14.66 9.08
C VAL A 31 10.71 -13.72 8.06
N HIS A 32 10.13 -14.28 7.01
CA HIS A 32 9.36 -13.53 6.02
C HIS A 32 7.87 -13.74 6.32
N PRO A 33 7.23 -12.80 7.04
CA PRO A 33 5.85 -12.99 7.46
C PRO A 33 4.91 -12.98 6.26
N LYS A 34 3.98 -13.94 6.22
CA LYS A 34 2.92 -13.97 5.22
C LYS A 34 2.01 -12.73 5.34
N HIS A 35 1.78 -12.26 6.57
CA HIS A 35 0.94 -11.11 6.85
C HIS A 35 1.74 -10.02 7.57
N GLU A 36 1.88 -8.87 6.93
CA GLU A 36 2.57 -7.70 7.48
C GLU A 36 2.11 -6.44 6.76
N VAL A 37 1.73 -5.39 7.49
CA VAL A 37 1.49 -4.08 6.89
C VAL A 37 2.83 -3.41 6.61
N ARG A 38 3.07 -3.03 5.36
CA ARG A 38 4.24 -2.28 4.88
C ARG A 38 3.73 -1.01 4.24
N ALA A 39 3.74 0.07 5.01
CA ALA A 39 3.09 1.29 4.62
C ALA A 39 4.06 2.44 4.34
N VAL A 40 3.59 3.45 3.63
CA VAL A 40 4.30 4.69 3.42
C VAL A 40 3.32 5.86 3.50
N TRP A 41 3.72 6.96 4.16
CA TRP A 41 3.02 8.23 4.06
C TRP A 41 3.48 8.97 2.80
N LEU A 42 2.50 9.38 1.99
CA LEU A 42 2.69 10.20 0.79
C LEU A 42 2.04 11.55 1.02
N THR A 43 2.86 12.57 1.26
CA THR A 43 2.40 13.92 1.59
C THR A 43 2.08 14.72 0.34
N THR A 44 0.97 15.47 0.38
CA THR A 44 0.59 16.38 -0.70
C THR A 44 0.76 17.85 -0.33
N ILE A 45 0.80 18.17 0.96
CA ILE A 45 0.99 19.55 1.44
C ILE A 45 2.21 20.19 0.80
N GLY A 46 2.00 21.31 0.10
CA GLY A 46 3.06 22.07 -0.54
C GLY A 46 3.87 21.26 -1.58
N GLY A 47 3.34 20.15 -2.09
CA GLY A 47 4.04 19.29 -3.03
C GLY A 47 5.27 18.59 -2.45
N LEU A 48 5.30 18.31 -1.13
CA LEU A 48 6.49 17.75 -0.46
C LEU A 48 6.91 16.38 -0.98
N ASP A 49 5.96 15.49 -1.31
CA ASP A 49 6.22 14.22 -1.97
C ASP A 49 5.58 14.19 -3.37
N TRP A 50 4.36 14.73 -3.49
CA TRP A 50 3.57 14.83 -4.71
C TRP A 50 2.42 15.85 -4.50
N PRO A 51 2.04 16.62 -5.55
CA PRO A 51 2.70 16.74 -6.84
C PRO A 51 3.83 17.80 -6.84
N HIS A 52 4.76 17.67 -7.78
CA HIS A 52 5.78 18.69 -8.03
C HIS A 52 5.39 19.64 -9.18
N THR A 53 4.43 19.22 -10.01
CA THR A 53 3.91 19.98 -11.15
C THR A 53 2.46 20.39 -10.89
N TYR A 54 2.13 21.67 -11.07
CA TYR A 54 0.74 22.14 -11.00
C TYR A 54 -0.03 21.78 -12.29
N ALA A 55 -1.23 21.24 -12.14
CA ALA A 55 -2.11 20.84 -13.25
C ALA A 55 -2.85 22.06 -13.84
N MET A 56 -2.15 22.88 -14.61
CA MET A 56 -2.67 24.11 -15.25
C MET A 56 -3.04 23.92 -16.72
N SER A 57 -2.62 22.82 -17.32
CA SER A 57 -2.86 22.46 -18.72
C SER A 57 -3.04 20.95 -18.87
N LYS A 58 -3.47 20.48 -20.05
CA LYS A 58 -3.54 19.04 -20.34
C LYS A 58 -2.18 18.36 -20.17
N ALA A 59 -1.10 18.99 -20.62
CA ALA A 59 0.25 18.44 -20.52
C ALA A 59 0.72 18.37 -19.06
N SER A 60 0.58 19.45 -18.29
CA SER A 60 0.98 19.46 -16.87
C SER A 60 0.14 18.55 -16.02
N LYS A 61 -1.16 18.36 -16.33
CA LYS A 61 -1.98 17.33 -15.69
C LYS A 61 -1.44 15.92 -15.94
N MET A 62 -1.11 15.59 -17.17
CA MET A 62 -0.51 14.28 -17.50
C MET A 62 0.84 14.09 -16.81
N GLN A 63 1.65 15.15 -16.71
CA GLN A 63 2.91 15.10 -15.98
C GLN A 63 2.69 14.84 -14.50
N GLN A 64 1.74 15.54 -13.86
CA GLN A 64 1.39 15.32 -12.45
C GLN A 64 0.92 13.89 -12.17
N GLN A 65 0.11 13.31 -13.09
CA GLN A 65 -0.32 11.92 -13.01
C GLN A 65 0.85 10.94 -13.19
N HIS A 66 1.76 11.23 -14.12
CA HIS A 66 2.96 10.42 -14.34
C HIS A 66 3.91 10.41 -13.13
N GLU A 67 4.08 11.57 -12.47
CA GLU A 67 4.85 11.67 -11.22
C GLU A 67 4.32 10.68 -10.15
N LEU A 68 3.00 10.62 -9.95
CA LEU A 68 2.41 9.69 -9.00
C LEU A 68 2.63 8.24 -9.41
N CYS A 69 2.41 7.90 -10.69
CA CYS A 69 2.66 6.55 -11.19
C CYS A 69 4.10 6.10 -10.94
N THR A 70 5.08 6.98 -11.18
CA THR A 70 6.50 6.69 -10.92
C THR A 70 6.75 6.36 -9.45
N ILE A 71 6.23 7.18 -8.54
CA ILE A 71 6.34 6.93 -7.10
C ILE A 71 5.71 5.57 -6.74
N LEU A 72 4.50 5.29 -7.24
CA LEU A 72 3.80 4.04 -6.93
C LEU A 72 4.51 2.81 -7.50
N ASP A 73 5.13 2.92 -8.67
CA ASP A 73 5.95 1.84 -9.26
C ASP A 73 7.17 1.52 -8.40
N GLU A 74 7.86 2.54 -7.89
CA GLU A 74 8.97 2.37 -6.97
C GLU A 74 8.52 1.72 -5.66
N LEU A 75 7.40 2.16 -5.08
CA LEU A 75 6.83 1.58 -3.87
C LEU A 75 6.45 0.10 -4.09
N LYS A 76 5.81 -0.22 -5.21
CA LYS A 76 5.50 -1.60 -5.58
C LYS A 76 6.75 -2.47 -5.71
N CYS A 77 7.81 -1.95 -6.34
CA CYS A 77 9.09 -2.64 -6.48
C CYS A 77 9.76 -2.95 -5.12
N ALA A 78 9.45 -2.19 -4.09
CA ALA A 78 9.92 -2.43 -2.71
C ALA A 78 8.92 -3.23 -1.86
N ASN A 79 7.90 -3.83 -2.48
CA ASN A 79 6.85 -4.62 -1.82
C ASN A 79 6.08 -3.88 -0.72
N ILE A 80 5.92 -2.55 -0.88
CA ILE A 80 4.96 -1.76 -0.11
C ILE A 80 3.55 -2.22 -0.51
N ASN A 81 2.68 -2.41 0.48
CA ASN A 81 1.32 -2.88 0.27
C ASN A 81 0.24 -1.87 0.71
N THR A 82 0.63 -0.76 1.34
CA THR A 82 -0.31 0.25 1.84
C THR A 82 0.24 1.66 1.62
N VAL A 83 -0.54 2.53 0.98
CA VAL A 83 -0.21 3.94 0.77
C VAL A 83 -1.16 4.81 1.60
N LEU A 84 -0.60 5.65 2.49
CA LEU A 84 -1.34 6.64 3.26
C LEU A 84 -1.24 7.98 2.52
N LEU A 85 -2.19 8.27 1.62
CA LEU A 85 -2.17 9.47 0.78
C LEU A 85 -2.83 10.65 1.49
N GLN A 86 -2.10 11.75 1.67
CA GLN A 86 -2.65 12.95 2.30
C GLN A 86 -3.75 13.57 1.44
N THR A 87 -5.00 13.27 1.82
CA THR A 87 -6.21 13.60 1.07
C THR A 87 -6.89 14.87 1.58
N ARG A 88 -6.91 15.06 2.91
CA ARG A 88 -7.28 16.32 3.55
C ARG A 88 -6.06 16.94 4.20
N ILE A 89 -5.74 18.16 3.81
CA ILE A 89 -4.51 18.82 4.27
C ILE A 89 -4.78 19.68 5.50
N ARG A 90 -5.40 20.84 5.34
CA ARG A 90 -5.72 21.78 6.44
C ARG A 90 -6.98 22.59 6.11
N GLY A 91 -8.15 21.94 6.13
CA GLY A 91 -9.41 22.54 5.70
C GLY A 91 -9.52 22.68 4.18
N THR A 92 -8.73 21.89 3.45
CA THR A 92 -8.70 21.77 1.99
C THR A 92 -8.44 20.32 1.61
N VAL A 93 -8.86 19.90 0.41
CA VAL A 93 -8.83 18.51 -0.05
C VAL A 93 -8.29 18.38 -1.46
N ILE A 94 -7.94 17.15 -1.87
CA ILE A 94 -7.41 16.84 -3.21
C ILE A 94 -8.44 16.12 -4.10
N TYR A 95 -9.72 16.21 -3.79
CA TYR A 95 -10.82 15.57 -4.54
C TYR A 95 -12.02 16.52 -4.64
N PRO A 96 -12.97 16.32 -5.57
CA PRO A 96 -14.18 17.14 -5.67
C PRO A 96 -15.09 16.91 -4.46
N SER A 97 -14.97 17.78 -3.46
CA SER A 97 -15.75 17.74 -2.21
C SER A 97 -16.88 18.78 -2.23
N ALA A 98 -18.01 18.41 -1.63
CA ALA A 98 -19.08 19.35 -1.33
C ALA A 98 -18.87 20.12 -0.01
N ILE A 99 -17.85 19.71 0.79
CA ILE A 99 -17.64 20.19 2.16
C ILE A 99 -16.46 21.16 2.25
N GLU A 100 -15.31 20.80 1.65
CA GLU A 100 -14.10 21.60 1.71
C GLU A 100 -13.56 21.93 0.31
N PRO A 101 -12.90 23.08 0.11
CA PRO A 101 -12.38 23.50 -1.19
C PRO A 101 -11.12 22.70 -1.59
N TRP A 102 -10.81 22.75 -2.88
CA TRP A 102 -9.57 22.21 -3.42
C TRP A 102 -8.34 22.84 -2.76
N ASP A 103 -7.34 22.02 -2.50
CA ASP A 103 -6.03 22.51 -2.06
C ASP A 103 -5.22 23.06 -3.25
N CYS A 104 -4.41 24.08 -2.99
CA CYS A 104 -3.57 24.69 -4.01
C CYS A 104 -2.42 23.79 -4.50
N CYS A 105 -2.09 22.73 -3.79
CA CYS A 105 -0.99 21.84 -4.18
C CYS A 105 -1.18 21.21 -5.57
N LEU A 106 -2.44 21.01 -6.02
CA LEU A 106 -2.74 20.40 -7.30
C LEU A 106 -2.73 21.39 -8.46
N SER A 107 -3.39 22.53 -8.31
CA SER A 107 -3.60 23.52 -9.39
C SER A 107 -2.70 24.75 -9.30
N GLY A 108 -2.01 24.93 -8.15
CA GLY A 108 -1.29 26.18 -7.83
C GLY A 108 -2.18 27.25 -7.18
N GLU A 109 -3.50 27.10 -7.23
CA GLU A 109 -4.47 28.07 -6.71
C GLU A 109 -5.51 27.40 -5.80
N ALA A 110 -5.70 27.98 -4.60
CA ALA A 110 -6.63 27.41 -3.62
C ALA A 110 -8.10 27.56 -4.05
N GLY A 111 -8.86 26.49 -3.97
CA GLY A 111 -10.25 26.40 -4.39
C GLY A 111 -10.43 26.08 -5.88
N VAL A 112 -9.35 26.00 -6.67
CA VAL A 112 -9.41 25.71 -8.10
C VAL A 112 -9.12 24.23 -8.34
N SER A 113 -10.00 23.59 -9.12
CA SER A 113 -9.87 22.20 -9.55
C SER A 113 -8.67 21.98 -10.47
N PRO A 114 -7.91 20.89 -10.32
CA PRO A 114 -6.86 20.51 -11.27
C PRO A 114 -7.40 19.96 -12.61
N GLY A 115 -8.74 19.91 -12.78
CA GLY A 115 -9.38 19.35 -13.96
C GLY A 115 -9.43 17.82 -14.02
N TYR A 116 -9.20 17.14 -12.88
CA TYR A 116 -9.39 15.70 -12.70
C TYR A 116 -9.55 15.39 -11.20
N ASP A 117 -10.05 14.20 -10.89
CA ASP A 117 -10.16 13.70 -9.53
C ASP A 117 -8.85 12.99 -9.14
N ALA A 118 -8.04 13.67 -8.33
CA ALA A 118 -6.72 13.17 -7.96
C ALA A 118 -6.78 11.99 -6.98
N LEU A 119 -7.82 11.93 -6.12
CA LEU A 119 -8.01 10.81 -5.21
C LEU A 119 -8.46 9.55 -5.97
N GLN A 120 -9.43 9.66 -6.88
CA GLN A 120 -9.86 8.54 -7.70
C GLN A 120 -8.70 7.98 -8.54
N PHE A 121 -7.93 8.86 -9.18
CA PHE A 121 -6.75 8.46 -9.94
C PHE A 121 -5.74 7.70 -9.08
N ALA A 122 -5.46 8.17 -7.87
CA ALA A 122 -4.53 7.51 -6.96
C ALA A 122 -5.04 6.13 -6.49
N ILE A 123 -6.34 5.99 -6.23
CA ILE A 123 -6.97 4.71 -5.87
C ILE A 123 -6.78 3.70 -7.02
N ASP A 124 -7.16 4.09 -8.23
CA ASP A 124 -7.07 3.23 -9.41
C ASP A 124 -5.63 2.75 -9.64
N GLU A 125 -4.66 3.67 -9.52
CA GLU A 125 -3.24 3.35 -9.71
C GLU A 125 -2.65 2.51 -8.55
N CYS A 126 -3.10 2.67 -7.31
CA CYS A 126 -2.74 1.78 -6.20
C CYS A 126 -3.31 0.38 -6.39
N HIS A 127 -4.60 0.27 -6.73
CA HIS A 127 -5.28 -1.02 -6.92
C HIS A 127 -4.69 -1.82 -8.09
N LYS A 128 -4.36 -1.18 -9.22
CA LYS A 128 -3.63 -1.81 -10.35
C LYS A 128 -2.31 -2.46 -9.92
N ARG A 129 -1.68 -1.92 -8.88
CA ARG A 129 -0.41 -2.42 -8.33
C ARG A 129 -0.58 -3.39 -7.16
N GLY A 130 -1.83 -3.70 -6.78
CA GLY A 130 -2.16 -4.56 -5.64
C GLY A 130 -1.86 -3.92 -4.28
N MET A 131 -1.85 -2.59 -4.19
CA MET A 131 -1.67 -1.83 -2.96
C MET A 131 -3.00 -1.28 -2.45
N GLU A 132 -3.15 -1.21 -1.12
CA GLU A 132 -4.24 -0.46 -0.49
C GLU A 132 -3.96 1.04 -0.52
N LEU A 133 -5.01 1.85 -0.71
CA LEU A 133 -4.95 3.29 -0.51
C LEU A 133 -5.82 3.69 0.68
N HIS A 134 -5.20 4.32 1.67
CA HIS A 134 -5.89 4.95 2.79
C HIS A 134 -5.91 6.46 2.62
N ALA A 135 -7.08 7.07 2.66
CA ALA A 135 -7.22 8.52 2.63
C ALA A 135 -6.75 9.12 3.96
N TRP A 136 -5.61 9.80 3.93
CA TRP A 136 -5.04 10.44 5.12
C TRP A 136 -5.66 11.81 5.36
N ILE A 137 -6.29 11.96 6.53
CA ILE A 137 -7.06 13.11 6.96
C ILE A 137 -6.37 13.81 8.11
N VAL A 138 -5.81 14.99 7.89
CA VAL A 138 -5.37 15.89 8.98
C VAL A 138 -6.61 16.47 9.64
N THR A 139 -6.93 16.05 10.87
CA THR A 139 -8.26 16.29 11.47
C THR A 139 -8.41 17.68 12.10
N ILE A 140 -7.74 17.96 13.19
CA ILE A 140 -7.97 19.17 14.01
C ILE A 140 -7.36 20.45 13.40
N PRO A 141 -6.13 20.46 12.86
CA PRO A 141 -5.56 21.66 12.23
C PRO A 141 -6.29 22.03 10.94
N ILE A 142 -6.59 23.32 10.75
CA ILE A 142 -7.21 23.87 9.53
C ILE A 142 -6.36 24.96 8.87
N GLY A 143 -5.10 25.05 9.24
CA GLY A 143 -4.08 25.92 8.64
C GLY A 143 -4.03 27.33 9.20
N LYS A 144 -3.24 28.17 8.54
CA LYS A 144 -3.09 29.56 8.93
C LYS A 144 -4.44 30.27 8.94
N TRP A 145 -4.63 31.18 9.88
CA TRP A 145 -5.90 31.90 10.09
C TRP A 145 -6.45 32.55 8.83
N ASN A 146 -5.59 33.07 7.97
CA ASN A 146 -5.97 33.71 6.72
C ASN A 146 -5.86 32.78 5.50
N ALA A 147 -5.57 31.48 5.67
CA ALA A 147 -5.58 30.52 4.59
C ALA A 147 -7.02 30.29 4.05
N HIS A 148 -7.15 29.92 2.78
CA HIS A 148 -8.42 29.79 2.08
C HIS A 148 -9.37 28.85 2.82
N GLY A 149 -8.97 27.62 3.12
CA GLY A 149 -9.81 26.65 3.83
C GLY A 149 -10.25 27.13 5.22
N CYS A 150 -9.33 27.73 6.01
CA CYS A 150 -9.67 28.26 7.32
C CYS A 150 -10.67 29.43 7.24
N ARG A 151 -10.53 30.33 6.25
CA ARG A 151 -11.50 31.42 6.03
C ARG A 151 -12.88 30.88 5.68
N GLN A 152 -12.95 29.88 4.80
CA GLN A 152 -14.22 29.27 4.41
C GLN A 152 -14.89 28.56 5.59
N LEU A 153 -14.16 27.78 6.36
CA LEU A 153 -14.68 27.12 7.57
C LEU A 153 -15.20 28.11 8.60
N ARG A 154 -14.50 29.21 8.84
CA ARG A 154 -14.98 30.27 9.74
C ARG A 154 -16.28 30.91 9.27
N LYS A 155 -16.45 31.03 7.95
CA LYS A 155 -17.69 31.60 7.39
C LYS A 155 -18.86 30.64 7.52
N LEU A 156 -18.65 29.36 7.26
CA LEU A 156 -19.71 28.34 7.23
C LEU A 156 -19.99 27.71 8.60
N HIS A 157 -18.94 27.54 9.41
CA HIS A 157 -19.01 26.81 10.69
C HIS A 157 -18.24 27.55 11.80
N PRO A 158 -18.55 28.84 12.09
CA PRO A 158 -17.77 29.64 13.05
C PRO A 158 -17.74 29.03 14.46
N GLN A 159 -18.78 28.29 14.85
CA GLN A 159 -18.94 27.68 16.17
C GLN A 159 -17.92 26.56 16.47
N ILE A 160 -17.39 25.90 15.43
CA ILE A 160 -16.41 24.82 15.59
C ILE A 160 -14.96 25.27 15.35
N VAL A 161 -14.72 26.53 15.04
CA VAL A 161 -13.38 27.04 14.75
C VAL A 161 -12.82 27.81 15.92
N LYS A 162 -11.59 27.49 16.30
CA LYS A 162 -10.81 28.20 17.34
C LYS A 162 -9.50 28.73 16.76
N ARG A 163 -9.18 29.97 17.08
CA ARG A 163 -7.90 30.61 16.74
C ARG A 163 -6.90 30.41 17.87
N ILE A 164 -5.67 30.00 17.53
CA ILE A 164 -4.54 30.00 18.47
C ILE A 164 -3.34 30.61 17.74
N GLY A 165 -2.91 31.77 18.20
CA GLY A 165 -1.88 32.55 17.49
C GLY A 165 -2.34 32.91 16.07
N ASN A 166 -1.56 32.50 15.07
CA ASN A 166 -1.87 32.70 13.64
C ASN A 166 -2.43 31.45 12.95
N GLU A 167 -2.85 30.44 13.72
CA GLU A 167 -3.35 29.17 13.21
C GLU A 167 -4.82 28.97 13.60
N GLY A 168 -5.58 28.30 12.73
CA GLY A 168 -6.95 27.86 12.96
C GLY A 168 -7.00 26.37 13.29
N TYR A 169 -7.92 26.00 14.17
CA TYR A 169 -8.17 24.62 14.59
C TYR A 169 -9.65 24.36 14.68
N LEU A 170 -10.08 23.14 14.37
CA LEU A 170 -11.37 22.66 14.80
C LEU A 170 -11.38 22.50 16.31
N ASN A 171 -12.50 22.88 16.96
CA ASN A 171 -12.59 22.85 18.41
C ASN A 171 -13.12 21.51 18.92
N PRO A 172 -12.27 20.64 19.53
CA PRO A 172 -12.70 19.33 20.03
C PRO A 172 -13.74 19.39 21.14
N GLU A 173 -13.90 20.56 21.79
CA GLU A 173 -14.86 20.77 22.89
C GLU A 173 -16.29 20.99 22.37
N ARG A 174 -16.46 21.08 21.06
CA ARG A 174 -17.75 21.23 20.39
C ARG A 174 -18.21 19.90 19.78
N ALA A 175 -19.41 19.46 20.11
CA ALA A 175 -19.96 18.21 19.56
C ALA A 175 -20.06 18.24 18.03
N GLU A 176 -20.36 19.41 17.48
CA GLU A 176 -20.47 19.64 16.04
C GLU A 176 -19.16 19.42 15.29
N THR A 177 -18.01 19.47 15.97
CA THR A 177 -16.71 19.09 15.39
C THR A 177 -16.68 17.62 15.00
N ALA A 178 -17.24 16.75 15.85
CA ALA A 178 -17.36 15.33 15.56
C ALA A 178 -18.31 15.07 14.37
N ASP A 179 -19.42 15.81 14.30
CA ASP A 179 -20.38 15.72 13.18
C ASP A 179 -19.73 16.14 11.86
N TYR A 180 -18.99 17.23 11.88
CA TYR A 180 -18.30 17.76 10.72
C TYR A 180 -17.26 16.77 10.16
N LEU A 181 -16.37 16.27 11.01
CA LEU A 181 -15.34 15.32 10.60
C LEU A 181 -15.93 13.98 10.16
N ALA A 182 -16.97 13.49 10.85
CA ALA A 182 -17.67 12.28 10.45
C ALA A 182 -18.36 12.42 9.09
N THR A 183 -18.94 13.60 8.81
CA THR A 183 -19.57 13.90 7.52
C THR A 183 -18.54 13.91 6.38
N LEU A 184 -17.37 14.50 6.61
CA LEU A 184 -16.27 14.51 5.64
C LEU A 184 -15.74 13.10 5.37
N CYS A 185 -15.50 12.30 6.40
CA CYS A 185 -15.06 10.90 6.24
C CYS A 185 -16.12 10.05 5.53
N ARG A 186 -17.39 10.28 5.82
CA ARG A 186 -18.51 9.63 5.13
C ARG A 186 -18.57 10.01 3.66
N GLU A 187 -18.36 11.30 3.31
CA GLU A 187 -18.32 11.74 1.90
C GLU A 187 -17.27 10.96 1.11
N ILE A 188 -16.05 10.81 1.65
CA ILE A 188 -14.99 10.03 1.02
C ILE A 188 -15.38 8.56 0.92
N THR A 189 -15.91 7.97 1.99
CA THR A 189 -16.32 6.57 2.03
C THR A 189 -17.42 6.25 1.03
N ASP A 190 -18.39 7.15 0.88
CA ASP A 190 -19.51 6.96 -0.06
C ASP A 190 -19.05 7.06 -1.53
N LYS A 191 -18.18 8.02 -1.84
CA LYS A 191 -17.78 8.33 -3.22
C LYS A 191 -16.71 7.40 -3.78
N TYR A 192 -15.79 6.88 -2.94
CA TYR A 192 -14.56 6.25 -3.40
C TYR A 192 -14.42 4.82 -2.90
N ASP A 193 -13.77 3.97 -3.70
CA ASP A 193 -13.38 2.63 -3.31
C ASP A 193 -12.03 2.62 -2.57
N ILE A 194 -11.97 3.40 -1.48
CA ILE A 194 -10.82 3.42 -0.59
C ILE A 194 -10.73 2.14 0.25
N ASP A 195 -9.53 1.79 0.68
CA ASP A 195 -9.30 0.68 1.61
C ASP A 195 -9.27 1.13 3.07
N GLY A 196 -9.03 2.43 3.32
CA GLY A 196 -9.02 2.98 4.67
C GLY A 196 -9.17 4.50 4.76
N ILE A 197 -9.57 4.96 5.94
CA ILE A 197 -9.48 6.34 6.43
C ILE A 197 -8.37 6.36 7.48
N HIS A 198 -7.37 7.23 7.30
CA HIS A 198 -6.24 7.38 8.21
C HIS A 198 -6.27 8.76 8.89
N LEU A 199 -6.52 8.79 10.20
CA LEU A 199 -6.71 10.02 10.97
C LEU A 199 -5.39 10.51 11.56
N ASP A 200 -4.94 11.67 11.14
CA ASP A 200 -3.78 12.34 11.72
C ASP A 200 -4.22 13.57 12.52
N TYR A 201 -3.41 13.97 13.49
CA TYR A 201 -3.71 15.08 14.40
C TYR A 201 -5.08 14.96 15.11
N ILE A 202 -5.59 13.75 15.30
CA ILE A 202 -6.79 13.50 16.11
C ILE A 202 -6.44 13.59 17.60
N ARG A 203 -6.17 14.82 18.03
CA ARG A 203 -5.64 15.16 19.35
C ARG A 203 -5.68 16.68 19.58
N TYR A 204 -5.52 17.10 20.84
CA TYR A 204 -5.32 18.51 21.10
C TYR A 204 -3.95 18.97 20.57
N PRO A 205 -3.87 20.14 19.92
CA PRO A 205 -2.60 20.78 19.61
C PRO A 205 -1.81 21.11 20.87
N GLU A 206 -0.49 21.12 20.76
CA GLU A 206 0.43 21.44 21.87
C GLU A 206 0.21 22.86 22.43
N THR A 207 -0.24 23.75 21.55
CA THR A 207 -0.48 25.16 21.84
C THR A 207 -1.86 25.45 22.43
N TRP A 208 -2.72 24.43 22.60
CA TRP A 208 -4.09 24.62 23.13
C TRP A 208 -4.09 25.08 24.57
N LYS A 209 -4.66 26.24 24.84
CA LYS A 209 -4.78 26.85 26.18
C LYS A 209 -6.15 27.51 26.36
N PRO A 210 -6.75 27.49 27.58
CA PRO A 210 -6.39 26.58 28.67
C PRO A 210 -6.58 25.11 28.24
N ARG A 211 -5.79 24.20 28.79
CA ARG A 211 -5.99 22.77 28.54
C ARG A 211 -7.23 22.30 29.34
N PRO A 212 -8.10 21.49 28.73
CA PRO A 212 -9.17 20.86 29.49
C PRO A 212 -8.59 19.91 30.55
N ASN A 213 -9.39 19.54 31.54
CA ASN A 213 -9.08 18.38 32.38
C ASN A 213 -8.77 17.18 31.46
N SER A 214 -7.75 16.41 31.80
CA SER A 214 -7.25 15.32 30.94
C SER A 214 -8.34 14.30 30.56
N ASP A 215 -9.22 13.95 31.52
CA ASP A 215 -10.32 13.00 31.28
C ASP A 215 -11.35 13.57 30.31
N LYS A 216 -11.75 14.82 30.52
CA LYS A 216 -12.67 15.54 29.61
C LYS A 216 -12.04 15.71 28.23
N GLY A 217 -10.75 16.04 28.17
CA GLY A 217 -10.01 16.14 26.90
C GLY A 217 -10.00 14.83 26.15
N ARG A 218 -9.70 13.71 26.82
CA ARG A 218 -9.75 12.37 26.23
C ARG A 218 -11.16 12.00 25.78
N ALA A 219 -12.18 12.30 26.59
CA ALA A 219 -13.57 12.04 26.24
C ALA A 219 -13.99 12.79 24.96
N ASN A 220 -13.57 14.08 24.80
CA ASN A 220 -13.84 14.86 23.61
C ASN A 220 -13.20 14.23 22.35
N ILE A 221 -11.91 13.91 22.41
CA ILE A 221 -11.21 13.31 21.27
C ILE A 221 -11.73 11.90 20.95
N THR A 222 -11.99 11.08 21.97
CA THR A 222 -12.62 9.76 21.81
C THR A 222 -13.99 9.85 21.18
N GLY A 223 -14.79 10.87 21.57
CA GLY A 223 -16.09 11.13 20.95
C GLY A 223 -15.99 11.41 19.45
N ILE A 224 -14.99 12.17 19.02
CA ILE A 224 -14.70 12.41 17.60
C ILE A 224 -14.30 11.11 16.89
N ALA A 225 -13.34 10.37 17.44
CA ALA A 225 -12.87 9.10 16.87
C ALA A 225 -14.02 8.10 16.71
N ARG A 226 -14.84 7.93 17.76
CA ARG A 226 -16.01 7.04 17.76
C ARG A 226 -17.03 7.43 16.69
N LYS A 227 -17.33 8.72 16.55
CA LYS A 227 -18.31 9.19 15.57
C LYS A 227 -17.84 8.98 14.13
N ILE A 228 -16.56 9.24 13.85
CA ILE A 228 -15.95 8.94 12.55
C ILE A 228 -16.00 7.44 12.26
N TYR A 229 -15.58 6.61 13.22
CA TYR A 229 -15.58 5.15 13.07
C TYR A 229 -16.97 4.63 12.68
N HIS A 230 -17.99 4.99 13.44
CA HIS A 230 -19.36 4.56 13.14
C HIS A 230 -19.87 5.09 11.80
N ALA A 231 -19.54 6.33 11.42
CA ALA A 231 -19.94 6.90 10.15
C ALA A 231 -19.34 6.15 8.95
N VAL A 232 -18.08 5.74 9.05
CA VAL A 232 -17.40 4.94 8.02
C VAL A 232 -17.95 3.51 7.98
N LYS A 233 -18.02 2.83 9.15
CA LYS A 233 -18.45 1.42 9.23
C LYS A 233 -19.91 1.21 8.84
N ALA A 234 -20.77 2.18 9.06
CA ALA A 234 -22.17 2.13 8.61
C ALA A 234 -22.32 2.17 7.08
N ARG A 235 -21.29 2.61 6.36
CA ARG A 235 -21.32 2.69 4.89
C ARG A 235 -20.59 1.53 4.24
N LYS A 236 -19.33 1.31 4.65
CA LYS A 236 -18.45 0.26 4.14
C LYS A 236 -17.70 -0.37 5.31
N PRO A 237 -18.24 -1.41 5.94
CA PRO A 237 -17.63 -1.99 7.14
C PRO A 237 -16.23 -2.57 6.90
N TRP A 238 -15.88 -2.90 5.65
CA TRP A 238 -14.54 -3.34 5.25
C TRP A 238 -13.50 -2.22 5.16
N VAL A 239 -13.91 -0.94 5.08
CA VAL A 239 -12.97 0.19 5.07
C VAL A 239 -12.34 0.34 6.45
N LYS A 240 -11.00 0.26 6.51
CA LYS A 240 -10.22 0.37 7.74
C LYS A 240 -10.26 1.80 8.27
N VAL A 241 -10.47 1.97 9.57
CA VAL A 241 -10.27 3.26 10.24
C VAL A 241 -9.02 3.17 11.09
N SER A 242 -8.06 4.03 10.79
CA SER A 242 -6.76 4.04 11.48
C SER A 242 -6.37 5.44 11.93
N CYS A 243 -5.38 5.55 12.80
CA CYS A 243 -4.84 6.85 13.21
C CYS A 243 -3.32 6.82 13.39
N ALA A 244 -2.70 8.03 13.35
CA ALA A 244 -1.30 8.27 13.68
C ALA A 244 -1.16 8.91 15.07
N PRO A 245 -1.10 8.12 16.16
CA PRO A 245 -0.88 8.67 17.49
C PRO A 245 0.58 9.08 17.70
N ILE A 246 0.81 9.89 18.76
CA ILE A 246 2.17 10.12 19.27
C ILE A 246 2.81 8.77 19.58
N GLY A 247 4.09 8.62 19.27
CA GLY A 247 4.81 7.35 19.29
C GLY A 247 4.87 6.63 20.64
N LYS A 248 4.69 7.36 21.76
CA LYS A 248 4.49 6.81 23.10
C LYS A 248 3.04 7.00 23.50
N HIS A 249 2.39 5.92 23.95
CA HIS A 249 1.02 6.07 24.48
C HIS A 249 1.05 6.87 25.78
N ASP A 250 1.76 6.39 26.77
CA ASP A 250 1.98 7.06 28.06
C ASP A 250 3.41 6.75 28.56
N ASP A 251 3.77 7.27 29.74
CA ASP A 251 5.00 6.88 30.43
C ASP A 251 4.85 5.47 31.03
N LEU A 252 5.91 4.65 30.94
CA LEU A 252 5.88 3.26 31.37
C LEU A 252 6.43 3.13 32.79
N GLN A 253 5.76 2.35 33.65
CA GLN A 253 6.25 2.04 35.00
C GLN A 253 7.53 1.19 34.98
N ARG A 254 7.63 0.28 34.01
CA ARG A 254 8.77 -0.64 33.86
C ARG A 254 9.98 -0.04 33.15
N TYR A 255 9.86 1.19 32.65
CA TYR A 255 10.92 1.87 31.91
C TYR A 255 10.92 3.36 32.23
N SER A 256 12.04 3.86 32.74
CA SER A 256 12.18 5.29 33.06
C SER A 256 12.08 6.13 31.79
N SER A 257 10.96 6.77 31.60
CA SER A 257 10.74 7.71 30.51
C SER A 257 9.89 8.86 30.99
N ASN A 258 10.31 10.06 30.62
CA ASN A 258 9.55 11.28 30.85
C ASN A 258 9.32 11.95 29.50
N GLY A 259 8.20 12.58 29.31
CA GLY A 259 8.10 13.50 28.21
C GLY A 259 6.85 13.43 27.38
N TRP A 260 7.06 13.51 26.08
CA TRP A 260 6.00 13.67 25.11
C TRP A 260 5.28 12.34 24.86
N ASN A 261 4.00 12.27 25.23
CA ASN A 261 3.17 11.08 25.02
C ASN A 261 1.75 11.47 24.55
N ALA A 262 0.99 10.47 24.08
CA ALA A 262 -0.35 10.65 23.54
C ALA A 262 -1.39 10.93 24.64
N TYR A 263 -1.38 10.14 25.68
CA TYR A 263 -2.44 10.05 26.69
C TYR A 263 -2.52 11.28 27.56
N THR A 264 -1.40 11.66 28.19
CA THR A 264 -1.38 12.78 29.16
C THR A 264 -1.12 14.13 28.52
N ARG A 265 -0.35 14.18 27.40
CA ARG A 265 0.08 15.45 26.80
C ARG A 265 -0.89 16.04 25.79
N VAL A 266 -1.59 15.18 25.03
CA VAL A 266 -2.47 15.63 23.94
C VAL A 266 -3.86 14.99 23.97
N CYS A 267 -4.20 14.32 25.06
CA CYS A 267 -5.51 13.70 25.29
C CYS A 267 -5.90 12.67 24.22
N GLN A 268 -4.93 11.90 23.73
CA GLN A 268 -5.10 10.90 22.67
C GLN A 268 -5.01 9.49 23.25
N ASP A 269 -6.15 8.87 23.58
CA ASP A 269 -6.23 7.53 24.18
C ASP A 269 -6.30 6.45 23.08
N ALA A 270 -5.23 6.31 22.29
CA ALA A 270 -5.23 5.41 21.14
C ALA A 270 -5.30 3.93 21.54
N GLN A 271 -4.70 3.52 22.67
CA GLN A 271 -4.86 2.16 23.21
C GLN A 271 -6.30 1.92 23.70
N GLY A 272 -6.93 2.91 24.32
CA GLY A 272 -8.34 2.87 24.67
C GLY A 272 -9.25 2.65 23.45
N TRP A 273 -8.95 3.31 22.33
CA TRP A 273 -9.72 3.13 21.09
C TRP A 273 -9.60 1.73 20.50
N LEU A 274 -8.42 1.09 20.59
CA LEU A 274 -8.24 -0.31 20.19
C LEU A 274 -9.04 -1.24 21.10
N ARG A 275 -8.98 -1.03 22.42
CA ARG A 275 -9.72 -1.81 23.42
C ARG A 275 -11.24 -1.68 23.23
N GLU A 276 -11.74 -0.48 22.95
CA GLU A 276 -13.16 -0.22 22.67
C GLU A 276 -13.60 -0.70 21.28
N GLY A 277 -12.66 -1.07 20.41
CA GLY A 277 -12.96 -1.52 19.05
C GLY A 277 -13.42 -0.41 18.09
N ILE A 278 -13.11 0.86 18.38
CA ILE A 278 -13.41 2.02 17.53
C ILE A 278 -12.22 2.46 16.67
N MET A 279 -11.23 1.57 16.50
CA MET A 279 -10.09 1.75 15.62
C MET A 279 -9.64 0.38 15.12
N ASP A 280 -9.39 0.22 13.83
CA ASP A 280 -8.96 -1.05 13.22
C ASP A 280 -7.44 -1.18 13.23
N ALA A 281 -6.73 -0.05 13.10
CA ALA A 281 -5.28 -0.02 13.08
C ALA A 281 -4.75 1.29 13.67
N ILE A 282 -3.52 1.26 14.19
CA ILE A 282 -2.79 2.46 14.60
C ILE A 282 -1.40 2.48 14.01
N PHE A 283 -0.92 3.69 13.73
CA PHE A 283 0.41 3.97 13.17
C PHE A 283 1.18 4.92 14.08
N PRO A 284 1.65 4.46 15.27
CA PRO A 284 2.32 5.34 16.24
C PRO A 284 3.56 5.97 15.62
N MET A 285 3.69 7.29 15.72
CA MET A 285 4.82 8.06 15.16
C MET A 285 6.07 7.89 16.03
N MET A 286 6.75 6.75 15.90
CA MET A 286 7.89 6.36 16.73
C MET A 286 9.21 6.93 16.21
N TYR A 287 9.31 8.26 16.09
CA TYR A 287 10.44 8.98 15.50
C TYR A 287 11.55 9.26 16.52
N PHE A 288 11.97 8.22 17.22
CA PHE A 288 13.02 8.24 18.23
C PHE A 288 13.90 7.00 18.14
N ARG A 289 15.06 6.98 18.78
CA ARG A 289 16.07 5.94 18.67
C ARG A 289 16.47 5.32 20.00
N GLY A 290 17.23 4.23 19.91
CA GLY A 290 17.83 3.57 21.07
C GLY A 290 16.79 3.03 22.03
N ASN A 291 17.07 3.14 23.32
CA ASN A 291 16.22 2.61 24.37
C ASN A 291 14.82 3.25 24.46
N GLN A 292 14.58 4.34 23.72
CA GLN A 292 13.25 4.94 23.61
C GLN A 292 12.35 4.21 22.61
N PHE A 293 12.87 3.31 21.77
CA PHE A 293 12.08 2.64 20.74
C PHE A 293 11.49 1.32 21.21
N SER A 294 12.32 0.35 21.58
CA SER A 294 11.89 -1.02 21.86
C SER A 294 10.86 -1.15 22.99
N PRO A 295 11.02 -0.47 24.15
CA PRO A 295 10.02 -0.58 25.23
C PRO A 295 8.63 -0.09 24.82
N PHE A 296 8.56 0.94 23.98
CA PHE A 296 7.28 1.49 23.51
C PHE A 296 6.70 0.70 22.34
N ALA A 297 7.53 0.05 21.52
CA ALA A 297 7.05 -0.92 20.54
C ALA A 297 6.36 -2.11 21.21
N LEU A 298 6.96 -2.63 22.30
CA LEU A 298 6.36 -3.69 23.11
C LEU A 298 5.06 -3.23 23.79
N ASP A 299 5.02 -2.00 24.32
CA ASP A 299 3.80 -1.45 24.92
C ASP A 299 2.65 -1.37 23.90
N TRP A 300 2.94 -0.99 22.67
CA TRP A 300 1.94 -0.99 21.60
C TRP A 300 1.50 -2.42 21.22
N GLU A 301 2.41 -3.39 21.20
CA GLU A 301 2.07 -4.79 20.92
C GLU A 301 1.17 -5.38 22.00
N GLU A 302 1.54 -5.22 23.27
CA GLU A 302 0.81 -5.74 24.43
C GLU A 302 -0.60 -5.15 24.55
N ASN A 303 -0.80 -3.93 24.07
CA ASN A 303 -2.07 -3.20 24.14
C ASN A 303 -2.79 -3.07 22.77
N ARG A 304 -2.53 -3.99 21.83
CA ARG A 304 -3.18 -3.97 20.51
C ARG A 304 -4.60 -4.53 20.47
N TYR A 305 -4.99 -5.32 21.46
CA TYR A 305 -6.34 -5.90 21.59
C TYR A 305 -6.84 -6.60 20.31
N GLY A 306 -5.95 -7.36 19.63
CA GLY A 306 -6.25 -8.05 18.39
C GLY A 306 -6.38 -7.14 17.16
N ARG A 307 -6.06 -5.86 17.26
CA ARG A 307 -6.05 -4.89 16.14
C ARG A 307 -4.64 -4.79 15.52
N MET A 308 -4.55 -4.09 14.39
CA MET A 308 -3.28 -3.88 13.70
C MET A 308 -2.49 -2.74 14.34
N VAL A 309 -1.19 -2.97 14.55
CA VAL A 309 -0.23 -1.93 14.94
C VAL A 309 0.88 -1.89 13.90
N CYS A 310 1.12 -0.70 13.36
CA CYS A 310 2.09 -0.46 12.30
C CYS A 310 2.92 0.76 12.68
N ALA A 311 4.11 0.55 13.24
CA ALA A 311 4.90 1.65 13.80
C ALA A 311 5.49 2.55 12.69
N GLY A 312 5.33 3.85 12.87
CA GLY A 312 5.93 4.88 12.02
C GLY A 312 7.42 5.00 12.26
N LEU A 313 8.20 4.90 11.20
CA LEU A 313 9.66 5.04 11.18
C LEU A 313 10.06 6.41 10.64
N GLY A 314 10.81 7.19 11.41
CA GLY A 314 11.27 8.52 11.03
C GLY A 314 12.46 8.46 10.07
N ILE A 315 12.28 7.92 8.87
CA ILE A 315 13.37 7.77 7.89
C ILE A 315 13.91 9.11 7.36
N TYR A 316 13.17 10.21 7.51
CA TYR A 316 13.67 11.55 7.20
C TYR A 316 14.88 11.93 8.04
N PHE A 317 15.04 11.35 9.24
CA PHE A 317 16.23 11.54 10.07
C PHE A 317 17.51 10.90 9.49
N LEU A 318 17.40 10.05 8.49
CA LEU A 318 18.57 9.57 7.74
C LEU A 318 19.23 10.70 6.95
N SER A 319 18.44 11.71 6.51
CA SER A 319 18.95 12.84 5.75
C SER A 319 20.01 13.64 6.53
N GLY A 320 21.08 14.02 5.82
CA GLY A 320 22.12 14.88 6.38
C GLY A 320 21.64 16.29 6.75
N LYS A 321 20.50 16.73 6.20
CA LYS A 321 19.85 18.01 6.53
C LYS A 321 19.05 17.96 7.83
N GLU A 322 18.76 16.75 8.32
CA GLU A 322 18.01 16.50 9.54
C GLU A 322 18.94 16.03 10.68
N ARG A 323 18.89 14.77 11.06
CA ARG A 323 19.70 14.21 12.17
C ARG A 323 20.85 13.32 11.71
N ASN A 324 20.96 13.07 10.41
CA ASN A 324 22.00 12.25 9.79
C ASN A 324 22.15 10.86 10.45
N TRP A 325 21.04 10.21 10.81
CA TRP A 325 21.08 8.88 11.40
C TRP A 325 21.75 7.89 10.43
N PRO A 326 22.54 6.94 10.91
CA PRO A 326 22.97 5.80 10.09
C PRO A 326 21.78 4.85 9.86
N LEU A 327 21.83 4.09 8.76
CA LEU A 327 20.75 3.18 8.35
C LEU A 327 20.46 2.09 9.39
N ASP A 328 21.49 1.62 10.11
CA ASP A 328 21.37 0.54 11.09
C ASP A 328 20.35 0.85 12.22
N ILE A 329 20.12 2.12 12.54
CA ILE A 329 19.07 2.51 13.48
C ILE A 329 17.70 2.08 12.98
N ILE A 330 17.36 2.43 11.73
CA ILE A 330 16.08 2.06 11.13
C ILE A 330 16.00 0.56 10.89
N ALA A 331 17.07 -0.07 10.42
CA ALA A 331 17.12 -1.50 10.21
C ALA A 331 16.83 -2.29 11.51
N ARG A 332 17.44 -1.90 12.64
CA ARG A 332 17.14 -2.51 13.95
C ARG A 332 15.70 -2.28 14.40
N GLN A 333 15.15 -1.09 14.15
CA GLN A 333 13.75 -0.80 14.46
C GLN A 333 12.81 -1.73 13.67
N MET A 334 13.08 -1.92 12.38
CA MET A 334 12.31 -2.84 11.53
C MET A 334 12.39 -4.28 12.04
N GLU A 335 13.58 -4.76 12.43
CA GLU A 335 13.75 -6.12 13.02
C GLU A 335 12.96 -6.25 14.34
N VAL A 336 13.01 -5.26 15.22
CA VAL A 336 12.22 -5.26 16.47
C VAL A 336 10.72 -5.34 16.18
N LEU A 337 10.22 -4.57 15.23
CA LEU A 337 8.81 -4.58 14.87
C LEU A 337 8.39 -5.94 14.33
N ARG A 338 9.11 -6.48 13.35
CA ARG A 338 8.79 -7.79 12.74
C ARG A 338 8.85 -8.94 13.74
N SER A 339 9.84 -8.95 14.64
CA SER A 339 9.98 -9.96 15.69
C SER A 339 8.81 -9.96 16.69
N ASN A 340 8.09 -8.84 16.79
CA ASN A 340 6.91 -8.70 17.64
C ASN A 340 5.58 -8.74 16.85
N GLY A 341 5.61 -9.15 15.58
CA GLY A 341 4.41 -9.25 14.75
C GLY A 341 3.74 -7.91 14.44
N LEU A 342 4.52 -6.83 14.45
CA LEU A 342 4.08 -5.47 14.14
C LEU A 342 4.44 -5.10 12.70
N GLY A 343 3.59 -4.30 12.05
CA GLY A 343 3.89 -3.68 10.77
C GLY A 343 4.79 -2.44 10.93
N HIS A 344 5.22 -1.91 9.81
CA HIS A 344 6.01 -0.68 9.75
C HIS A 344 5.52 0.27 8.66
N ALA A 345 5.71 1.57 8.89
CA ALA A 345 5.33 2.62 7.96
C ALA A 345 6.45 3.67 7.85
N TYR A 346 6.86 3.98 6.63
CA TYR A 346 7.95 4.93 6.39
C TYR A 346 7.42 6.36 6.33
N PHE A 347 7.94 7.25 7.17
CA PHE A 347 7.67 8.67 7.07
C PHE A 347 8.91 9.38 6.52
N ARG A 348 8.89 9.79 5.26
CA ARG A 348 7.82 9.79 4.25
C ARG A 348 8.35 9.31 2.89
N SER A 349 7.47 9.21 1.89
CA SER A 349 7.73 8.67 0.55
C SER A 349 9.00 9.23 -0.10
N LYS A 350 9.23 10.53 -0.10
CA LYS A 350 10.42 11.17 -0.69
C LYS A 350 11.73 10.53 -0.22
N PHE A 351 11.91 10.40 1.10
CA PHE A 351 13.18 9.86 1.64
C PHE A 351 13.34 8.37 1.36
N PHE A 352 12.22 7.67 1.15
CA PHE A 352 12.22 6.26 0.78
C PHE A 352 12.62 6.08 -0.70
N THR A 353 11.94 6.75 -1.63
CA THR A 353 12.20 6.65 -3.08
C THR A 353 13.54 7.27 -3.49
N GLU A 354 13.99 8.34 -2.82
CA GLU A 354 15.36 8.87 -2.98
C GLU A 354 16.45 7.96 -2.44
N ASN A 355 16.10 6.80 -1.88
CA ASN A 355 17.03 5.83 -1.30
C ASN A 355 17.99 6.44 -0.26
N THR A 356 17.48 7.33 0.58
CA THR A 356 18.28 8.06 1.56
C THR A 356 19.05 7.08 2.47
N LYS A 357 20.39 7.16 2.49
CA LYS A 357 21.29 6.21 3.19
C LYS A 357 21.08 4.74 2.82
N GLY A 358 20.46 4.44 1.67
CA GLY A 358 20.25 3.07 1.22
C GLY A 358 18.99 2.38 1.77
N ILE A 359 18.05 3.10 2.38
CA ILE A 359 16.83 2.53 2.97
C ILE A 359 15.97 1.78 1.95
N TYR A 360 15.79 2.32 0.74
CA TYR A 360 15.04 1.67 -0.31
C TYR A 360 15.70 0.35 -0.75
N SER A 361 17.00 0.39 -0.99
CA SER A 361 17.77 -0.79 -1.38
C SER A 361 17.77 -1.87 -0.29
N PHE A 362 17.85 -1.48 0.99
CA PHE A 362 17.75 -2.38 2.13
C PHE A 362 16.36 -3.03 2.22
N ALA A 363 15.28 -2.23 2.16
CA ALA A 363 13.92 -2.74 2.18
C ALA A 363 13.69 -3.71 1.02
N ARG A 364 13.89 -3.26 -0.22
CA ARG A 364 13.60 -4.02 -1.44
C ARG A 364 14.39 -5.33 -1.55
N ASN A 365 15.69 -5.29 -1.27
CA ASN A 365 16.58 -6.42 -1.59
C ASN A 365 16.80 -7.38 -0.41
N GLN A 366 16.49 -6.94 0.82
CA GLN A 366 16.78 -7.70 2.04
C GLN A 366 15.56 -7.86 2.93
N PHE A 367 15.05 -6.78 3.52
CA PHE A 367 14.04 -6.87 4.58
C PHE A 367 12.65 -7.21 4.05
N ASP A 368 12.16 -6.49 3.05
CA ASP A 368 10.84 -6.67 2.42
C ASP A 368 10.93 -7.40 1.07
N ARG A 369 11.95 -8.25 0.90
CA ARG A 369 12.27 -8.91 -0.37
C ARG A 369 11.11 -9.70 -0.97
N PHE A 370 10.25 -10.29 -0.17
CA PHE A 370 9.09 -11.07 -0.62
C PHE A 370 7.79 -10.30 -0.34
N LEU A 371 6.76 -10.57 -1.13
CA LEU A 371 5.44 -9.98 -0.92
C LEU A 371 4.87 -10.40 0.43
N SER A 372 3.96 -9.60 0.96
CA SER A 372 3.21 -9.90 2.17
C SER A 372 1.76 -9.45 2.02
N LEU A 373 0.84 -10.23 2.56
CA LEU A 373 -0.57 -9.87 2.65
C LEU A 373 -0.80 -8.92 3.83
N ILE A 374 -1.81 -8.08 3.73
CA ILE A 374 -2.28 -7.29 4.86
C ILE A 374 -3.06 -8.21 5.80
N PRO A 375 -2.87 -8.12 7.14
CA PRO A 375 -3.62 -8.93 8.09
C PRO A 375 -5.13 -8.75 7.95
N PRO A 376 -5.94 -9.82 8.05
CA PRO A 376 -7.39 -9.73 7.93
C PRO A 376 -8.04 -9.04 9.13
N MET A 377 -9.15 -8.36 8.89
CA MET A 377 -10.00 -7.75 9.93
C MET A 377 -11.02 -8.77 10.47
N THR A 378 -10.54 -9.84 11.10
CA THR A 378 -11.39 -10.94 11.61
C THR A 378 -12.38 -10.50 12.69
N TRP A 379 -12.16 -9.33 13.33
CA TRP A 379 -13.09 -8.74 14.29
C TRP A 379 -14.31 -8.07 13.65
N GLN A 380 -14.27 -7.80 12.33
CA GLN A 380 -15.40 -7.27 11.56
C GLN A 380 -16.12 -8.42 10.82
N HIS A 381 -15.36 -9.26 10.14
CA HIS A 381 -15.83 -10.42 9.43
C HIS A 381 -14.73 -11.49 9.42
N SER A 382 -15.09 -12.75 9.73
CA SER A 382 -14.09 -13.82 9.87
C SER A 382 -14.32 -15.01 8.94
N LEU A 383 -15.42 -15.01 8.16
CA LEU A 383 -15.73 -16.11 7.27
C LEU A 383 -15.05 -15.88 5.90
N PRO A 384 -14.03 -16.68 5.52
CA PRO A 384 -13.36 -16.47 4.25
C PRO A 384 -14.25 -16.80 3.06
N PRO A 385 -13.99 -16.25 1.86
CA PRO A 385 -14.68 -16.59 0.64
C PRO A 385 -14.46 -18.07 0.29
N THR A 386 -15.25 -18.61 -0.65
CA THR A 386 -14.97 -19.93 -1.22
C THR A 386 -13.67 -19.86 -2.03
N PRO A 387 -12.92 -20.96 -2.16
CA PRO A 387 -11.80 -20.98 -3.10
C PRO A 387 -12.30 -20.82 -4.55
N PRO A 388 -11.44 -20.38 -5.48
CA PRO A 388 -11.75 -20.47 -6.89
C PRO A 388 -12.13 -21.90 -7.29
N SER A 389 -13.07 -22.04 -8.22
CA SER A 389 -13.65 -23.36 -8.55
C SER A 389 -12.81 -24.14 -9.57
N ARG A 390 -12.00 -23.44 -10.37
CA ARG A 390 -11.17 -24.02 -11.42
C ARG A 390 -9.95 -23.16 -11.69
N ILE A 391 -8.83 -23.82 -11.99
CA ILE A 391 -7.61 -23.21 -12.50
C ILE A 391 -7.22 -23.91 -13.81
N ASP A 392 -7.03 -23.13 -14.85
CA ASP A 392 -6.52 -23.56 -16.15
C ASP A 392 -5.12 -22.94 -16.33
N ILE A 393 -4.18 -23.75 -16.79
CA ILE A 393 -2.83 -23.30 -17.12
C ILE A 393 -2.57 -23.55 -18.60
N THR A 394 -2.10 -22.54 -19.31
CA THR A 394 -1.59 -22.65 -20.67
C THR A 394 -0.12 -22.30 -20.65
N ARG A 395 0.74 -23.28 -20.96
CA ARG A 395 2.19 -23.05 -21.06
C ARG A 395 2.52 -22.46 -22.40
N LEU A 396 3.18 -21.32 -22.37
CA LEU A 396 3.76 -20.64 -23.51
C LEU A 396 5.28 -20.91 -23.51
N GLU A 397 5.99 -20.49 -24.55
CA GLU A 397 7.42 -20.70 -24.67
C GLU A 397 8.24 -20.04 -23.53
N ASP A 398 7.81 -18.85 -23.10
CA ASP A 398 8.52 -18.00 -22.14
C ASP A 398 7.67 -17.58 -20.93
N ALA A 399 6.40 -18.04 -20.87
CA ALA A 399 5.47 -17.69 -19.81
C ALA A 399 4.40 -18.77 -19.57
N ASP A 400 3.89 -18.82 -18.35
CA ASP A 400 2.69 -19.56 -18.01
C ASP A 400 1.51 -18.58 -17.94
N HIS A 401 0.44 -18.87 -18.67
CA HIS A 401 -0.82 -18.12 -18.56
C HIS A 401 -1.79 -18.92 -17.66
N LEU A 402 -2.08 -18.33 -16.51
CA LEU A 402 -3.09 -18.84 -15.59
C LEU A 402 -4.43 -18.16 -15.85
N ALA A 403 -5.51 -18.95 -15.82
CA ALA A 403 -6.88 -18.45 -15.77
C ALA A 403 -7.67 -19.26 -14.74
N TRP A 404 -8.53 -18.59 -13.98
CA TRP A 404 -9.33 -19.27 -12.97
C TRP A 404 -10.77 -18.81 -13.02
N ARG A 405 -11.65 -19.59 -12.43
CA ARG A 405 -13.07 -19.26 -12.31
C ARG A 405 -13.43 -18.90 -10.89
N GLY A 406 -14.45 -18.04 -10.80
CA GLY A 406 -14.82 -17.31 -9.63
C GLY A 406 -14.96 -18.12 -8.34
N ALA A 407 -14.51 -17.50 -7.28
CA ALA A 407 -14.90 -17.75 -5.92
C ALA A 407 -16.23 -17.06 -5.63
N SER A 408 -16.94 -17.50 -4.58
CA SER A 408 -18.12 -16.79 -4.07
C SER A 408 -17.73 -16.02 -2.83
N ASP A 409 -18.08 -14.73 -2.79
CA ASP A 409 -17.97 -13.91 -1.60
C ASP A 409 -18.98 -14.39 -0.55
N ARG A 410 -18.60 -14.31 0.72
CA ARG A 410 -19.42 -14.59 1.89
C ARG A 410 -19.53 -13.38 2.81
N SER A 411 -19.02 -12.26 2.35
CA SER A 411 -19.07 -10.96 3.03
C SER A 411 -19.98 -9.99 2.27
N ASP A 412 -20.12 -8.79 2.79
CA ASP A 412 -20.85 -7.68 2.15
C ASP A 412 -19.95 -6.88 1.18
N GLY A 413 -18.77 -7.40 0.84
CA GLY A 413 -17.80 -6.74 -0.02
C GLY A 413 -18.28 -6.67 -1.48
N PRO A 414 -17.90 -5.62 -2.23
CA PRO A 414 -18.35 -5.44 -3.61
C PRO A 414 -17.70 -6.41 -4.61
N TYR A 415 -16.53 -6.96 -4.29
CA TYR A 415 -15.77 -7.89 -5.13
C TYR A 415 -14.70 -8.63 -4.33
N LEU A 416 -14.20 -9.73 -4.92
CA LEU A 416 -13.05 -10.47 -4.42
C LEU A 416 -11.78 -10.07 -5.17
N THR A 417 -10.65 -10.25 -4.50
CA THR A 417 -9.32 -10.21 -5.10
C THR A 417 -8.65 -11.57 -5.00
N TYR A 418 -7.58 -11.79 -5.79
CA TYR A 418 -6.90 -13.07 -5.84
C TYR A 418 -5.40 -12.91 -5.54
N ASN A 419 -4.85 -13.94 -4.86
CA ASN A 419 -3.42 -14.04 -4.62
C ASN A 419 -2.89 -15.29 -5.34
N ILE A 420 -1.69 -15.15 -5.91
CA ILE A 420 -1.05 -16.24 -6.68
C ILE A 420 0.23 -16.64 -5.97
N TYR A 421 0.39 -17.92 -5.79
CA TYR A 421 1.58 -18.54 -5.24
C TYR A 421 2.23 -19.44 -6.28
N ALA A 422 3.56 -19.49 -6.31
CA ALA A 422 4.33 -20.33 -7.22
C ALA A 422 5.49 -21.01 -6.50
N SER A 423 5.72 -22.28 -6.79
CA SER A 423 6.86 -23.05 -6.28
C SER A 423 7.27 -24.14 -7.26
N ALA A 424 8.54 -24.53 -7.24
CA ALA A 424 9.00 -25.73 -7.92
C ALA A 424 8.48 -27.02 -7.26
N THR A 425 8.16 -26.96 -5.96
CA THR A 425 7.61 -28.09 -5.20
C THR A 425 6.08 -28.12 -5.29
N SER A 426 5.49 -29.32 -5.16
CA SER A 426 4.04 -29.55 -5.14
C SER A 426 3.66 -30.41 -3.93
N PRO A 427 2.57 -30.06 -3.20
CA PRO A 427 1.76 -28.86 -3.39
C PRO A 427 2.53 -27.57 -3.03
N VAL A 428 2.10 -26.44 -3.59
CA VAL A 428 2.67 -25.12 -3.25
C VAL A 428 2.30 -24.77 -1.80
N ASP A 429 3.28 -24.50 -0.97
CA ASP A 429 3.03 -24.03 0.39
C ASP A 429 2.59 -22.56 0.39
N VAL A 430 1.30 -22.32 0.60
CA VAL A 430 0.71 -20.97 0.66
C VAL A 430 0.96 -20.26 2.01
N ALA A 431 1.53 -20.95 3.01
CA ALA A 431 1.94 -20.32 4.26
C ALA A 431 3.31 -19.62 4.14
N ASP A 432 4.13 -20.07 3.20
CA ASP A 432 5.45 -19.49 2.94
C ASP A 432 5.32 -18.26 2.03
N ALA A 433 5.64 -17.07 2.59
CA ALA A 433 5.63 -15.81 1.85
C ALA A 433 6.57 -15.80 0.63
N ARG A 434 7.60 -16.66 0.59
CA ARG A 434 8.54 -16.77 -0.54
C ARG A 434 7.85 -17.28 -1.81
N ASN A 435 6.74 -17.99 -1.66
CA ASN A 435 5.94 -18.51 -2.77
C ASN A 435 4.89 -17.51 -3.29
N LEU A 436 4.61 -16.43 -2.55
CA LEU A 436 3.62 -15.41 -2.95
C LEU A 436 4.22 -14.53 -4.06
N ILE A 437 3.63 -14.54 -5.25
CA ILE A 437 4.15 -13.83 -6.42
C ILE A 437 3.24 -12.69 -6.92
N ALA A 438 1.96 -12.73 -6.59
CA ALA A 438 1.03 -11.64 -6.89
C ALA A 438 -0.07 -11.55 -5.82
N THR A 439 -0.51 -10.32 -5.53
CA THR A 439 -1.52 -10.04 -4.50
C THR A 439 -2.61 -9.11 -5.02
N ARG A 440 -3.83 -9.26 -4.49
CA ARG A 440 -4.96 -8.37 -4.72
C ARG A 440 -5.32 -8.17 -6.20
N LEU A 441 -5.15 -9.19 -7.03
CA LEU A 441 -5.58 -9.16 -8.43
C LEU A 441 -7.10 -9.14 -8.50
N VAL A 442 -7.67 -8.23 -9.28
CA VAL A 442 -9.12 -8.18 -9.57
C VAL A 442 -9.44 -9.07 -10.77
N ASP A 443 -8.53 -9.17 -11.73
CA ASP A 443 -8.67 -10.03 -12.91
C ASP A 443 -8.62 -11.51 -12.53
N SER A 444 -9.28 -12.34 -13.32
CA SER A 444 -9.30 -13.81 -13.18
C SER A 444 -8.29 -14.51 -14.09
N SER A 445 -7.25 -13.81 -14.50
CA SER A 445 -6.12 -14.37 -15.28
C SER A 445 -4.83 -13.60 -15.03
N LEU A 446 -3.69 -14.29 -15.18
CA LEU A 446 -2.36 -13.70 -15.05
C LEU A 446 -1.38 -14.41 -15.97
N CYS A 447 -0.52 -13.65 -16.65
CA CYS A 447 0.61 -14.15 -17.40
C CYS A 447 1.88 -14.04 -16.54
N ILE A 448 2.56 -15.16 -16.29
CA ILE A 448 3.72 -15.24 -15.40
C ILE A 448 4.93 -15.63 -16.23
N PRO A 449 5.97 -14.79 -16.32
CA PRO A 449 7.21 -15.13 -17.00
C PRO A 449 7.86 -16.39 -16.38
N LEU A 450 8.33 -17.31 -17.21
CA LEU A 450 9.04 -18.49 -16.72
C LEU A 450 10.41 -18.11 -16.14
N PRO A 451 10.86 -18.84 -15.11
CA PRO A 451 12.22 -18.69 -14.63
C PRO A 451 13.23 -18.94 -15.75
N LYS A 452 14.31 -18.15 -15.80
CA LYS A 452 15.40 -18.32 -16.78
C LYS A 452 16.03 -19.74 -16.75
N SER A 453 15.86 -20.46 -15.64
CA SER A 453 16.30 -21.84 -15.49
C SER A 453 15.49 -22.86 -16.31
N GLY A 454 14.40 -22.46 -16.95
CA GLY A 454 13.46 -23.37 -17.64
C GLY A 454 12.70 -24.31 -16.70
N MET A 455 12.75 -24.09 -15.38
CA MET A 455 12.10 -24.94 -14.39
C MET A 455 10.59 -24.76 -14.44
N SER A 456 9.86 -25.88 -14.51
CA SER A 456 8.40 -25.89 -14.44
C SER A 456 7.92 -25.49 -13.05
N MET A 457 7.00 -24.53 -12.98
CA MET A 457 6.42 -24.07 -11.72
C MET A 457 5.05 -24.70 -11.50
N ASN A 458 4.73 -24.95 -10.23
CA ASN A 458 3.38 -25.27 -9.75
C ASN A 458 2.77 -23.99 -9.16
N TYR A 459 1.45 -23.86 -9.26
CA TYR A 459 0.75 -22.67 -8.80
C TYR A 459 -0.37 -23.03 -7.85
N ALA A 460 -0.64 -22.11 -6.92
CA ALA A 460 -1.84 -22.10 -6.10
C ALA A 460 -2.49 -20.71 -6.17
N ILE A 461 -3.81 -20.68 -6.14
CA ILE A 461 -4.60 -19.46 -6.19
C ILE A 461 -5.56 -19.45 -5.00
N THR A 462 -5.61 -18.33 -4.31
CA THR A 462 -6.59 -18.05 -3.25
C THR A 462 -7.43 -16.84 -3.61
N ALA A 463 -8.66 -16.78 -3.10
CA ALA A 463 -9.50 -15.61 -3.15
C ALA A 463 -9.44 -14.88 -1.80
N THR A 464 -9.52 -13.56 -1.82
CA THR A 464 -9.52 -12.72 -0.63
C THR A 464 -10.68 -11.73 -0.69
N ASP A 465 -11.46 -11.63 0.40
CA ASP A 465 -12.52 -10.63 0.53
C ASP A 465 -11.95 -9.24 0.89
N ARG A 466 -12.84 -8.25 0.97
CA ARG A 466 -12.44 -6.87 1.31
C ARG A 466 -12.00 -6.70 2.78
N TYR A 467 -12.25 -7.67 3.63
CA TYR A 467 -11.75 -7.69 5.02
C TYR A 467 -10.37 -8.33 5.14
N GLY A 468 -9.85 -8.92 4.06
CA GLY A 468 -8.56 -9.58 4.01
C GLY A 468 -8.62 -11.08 4.34
N ASN A 469 -9.79 -11.67 4.53
CA ASN A 469 -9.91 -13.11 4.77
C ASN A 469 -9.58 -13.88 3.51
N GLU A 470 -8.62 -14.80 3.60
CA GLU A 470 -8.12 -15.60 2.50
C GLU A 470 -8.77 -16.97 2.47
N SER A 471 -9.24 -17.40 1.30
CA SER A 471 -9.82 -18.72 1.07
C SER A 471 -8.78 -19.84 1.19
N LYS A 472 -9.25 -21.09 1.23
CA LYS A 472 -8.38 -22.23 0.94
C LYS A 472 -7.85 -22.12 -0.50
N PRO A 473 -6.63 -22.62 -0.78
CA PRO A 473 -6.06 -22.59 -2.11
C PRO A 473 -6.70 -23.61 -3.04
N ILE A 474 -6.71 -23.29 -4.34
CA ILE A 474 -6.81 -24.25 -5.42
C ILE A 474 -5.44 -24.40 -6.06
N TYR A 475 -5.08 -25.63 -6.45
CA TYR A 475 -3.77 -25.94 -7.02
C TYR A 475 -3.87 -26.28 -8.49
N THR A 476 -2.82 -26.01 -9.27
CA THR A 476 -2.70 -26.52 -10.64
C THR A 476 -2.65 -28.05 -10.62
N PRO A 477 -3.43 -28.73 -11.48
CA PRO A 477 -3.38 -30.19 -11.58
C PRO A 477 -1.98 -30.67 -12.01
N GLN A 478 -1.40 -31.61 -11.29
CA GLN A 478 -0.08 -32.18 -11.60
C GLN A 478 0.01 -32.88 -12.98
N ALA A 479 -1.14 -33.27 -13.58
CA ALA A 479 -1.18 -34.11 -14.75
C ALA A 479 -1.64 -33.44 -16.06
N LEU A 480 -1.94 -32.13 -16.06
CA LEU A 480 -2.56 -31.48 -17.23
C LEU A 480 -1.89 -30.15 -17.61
N ALA A 481 -0.58 -30.12 -17.68
CA ALA A 481 0.07 -29.13 -18.52
C ALA A 481 -0.16 -29.52 -19.99
N LYS A 482 -1.33 -29.21 -20.52
CA LYS A 482 -1.51 -29.23 -21.97
C LYS A 482 -0.66 -28.10 -22.51
N GLN A 483 0.42 -28.43 -23.23
CA GLN A 483 1.01 -27.48 -24.17
C GLN A 483 -0.10 -27.16 -25.18
N ALA A 484 -0.77 -26.03 -25.02
CA ALA A 484 -1.55 -25.51 -26.14
C ALA A 484 -0.52 -25.14 -27.21
N PRO A 485 -0.74 -25.57 -28.48
CA PRO A 485 0.09 -25.07 -29.56
C PRO A 485 0.03 -23.53 -29.48
N THR A 486 1.18 -22.90 -29.41
CA THR A 486 1.30 -21.44 -29.33
C THR A 486 0.80 -20.90 -30.65
N GLN A 487 -0.47 -20.56 -30.73
CA GLN A 487 -1.03 -19.96 -31.95
C GLN A 487 -0.61 -18.48 -31.93
N PHE A 488 0.55 -18.21 -32.48
CA PHE A 488 0.97 -16.85 -32.73
C PHE A 488 0.09 -16.23 -33.81
N LEU A 489 -0.35 -15.01 -33.56
CA LEU A 489 -1.02 -14.22 -34.57
C LEU A 489 -0.02 -13.89 -35.68
N PRO A 490 -0.36 -14.18 -36.95
CA PRO A 490 0.56 -13.94 -38.06
C PRO A 490 0.78 -12.44 -38.27
N ASN A 491 2.04 -12.07 -38.47
CA ASN A 491 2.43 -10.72 -38.81
C ASN A 491 3.61 -10.75 -39.80
N ASP A 492 3.79 -9.63 -40.51
CA ASP A 492 4.88 -9.39 -41.48
C ASP A 492 5.92 -8.38 -40.95
N GLY A 493 5.91 -8.07 -39.64
CA GLY A 493 6.75 -7.08 -39.02
C GLY A 493 6.21 -5.64 -39.09
N SER A 494 5.24 -5.39 -39.99
CA SER A 494 4.54 -4.09 -40.13
C SER A 494 3.06 -4.18 -39.78
N LYS A 495 2.42 -5.30 -40.11
CA LYS A 495 0.99 -5.54 -39.94
C LYS A 495 0.74 -6.85 -39.21
N LEU A 496 -0.07 -6.81 -38.15
CA LEU A 496 -0.55 -7.95 -37.40
C LEU A 496 -1.93 -8.36 -37.93
N THR A 497 -2.10 -9.63 -38.33
CA THR A 497 -3.38 -10.16 -38.82
C THR A 497 -4.22 -10.68 -37.67
N LEU A 498 -5.48 -10.24 -37.59
CA LEU A 498 -6.43 -10.65 -36.56
C LEU A 498 -7.21 -11.90 -36.96
N PRO A 499 -7.56 -12.79 -36.00
CA PRO A 499 -8.39 -13.93 -36.30
C PRO A 499 -9.83 -13.51 -36.62
N SER A 500 -10.44 -14.14 -37.61
CA SER A 500 -11.76 -13.83 -38.16
C SER A 500 -12.96 -14.19 -37.28
N LYS A 501 -12.82 -14.49 -35.98
CA LYS A 501 -13.89 -15.07 -35.14
C LYS A 501 -14.31 -14.20 -33.94
N ARG A 502 -15.62 -14.04 -33.90
CA ARG A 502 -16.65 -13.75 -32.87
C ARG A 502 -16.33 -13.07 -31.53
N ASN A 503 -15.12 -13.11 -31.01
CA ASN A 503 -14.81 -12.52 -29.68
C ASN A 503 -14.25 -11.09 -29.74
N VAL A 504 -14.20 -10.48 -30.92
CA VAL A 504 -13.64 -9.14 -31.17
C VAL A 504 -14.71 -8.14 -31.64
N LEU A 505 -15.96 -8.59 -31.78
CA LEU A 505 -17.04 -7.82 -32.44
C LEU A 505 -17.51 -6.56 -31.69
N ASP A 506 -17.16 -6.43 -30.40
CA ASP A 506 -17.56 -5.27 -29.56
C ASP A 506 -16.36 -4.44 -29.06
N ALA A 507 -15.20 -4.56 -29.71
CA ALA A 507 -14.01 -3.84 -29.28
C ALA A 507 -13.83 -2.55 -30.09
N ASP A 508 -13.70 -1.42 -29.38
CA ASP A 508 -13.41 -0.13 -29.98
C ASP A 508 -11.90 0.07 -30.18
N VAL A 509 -11.09 -0.57 -29.33
CA VAL A 509 -9.64 -0.41 -29.26
C VAL A 509 -8.96 -1.76 -28.98
N VAL A 510 -7.76 -1.93 -29.51
CA VAL A 510 -6.86 -3.02 -29.13
C VAL A 510 -5.63 -2.46 -28.41
N ALA A 511 -5.18 -3.16 -27.38
CA ALA A 511 -3.96 -2.86 -26.66
C ALA A 511 -2.88 -3.91 -26.98
N ILE A 512 -1.67 -3.46 -27.25
CA ILE A 512 -0.47 -4.28 -27.36
C ILE A 512 0.27 -4.17 -26.04
N GLU A 513 0.46 -5.30 -25.37
CA GLU A 513 1.09 -5.35 -24.06
C GLU A 513 2.36 -6.21 -24.07
N THR A 514 3.30 -5.87 -23.23
CA THR A 514 4.43 -6.75 -22.93
C THR A 514 3.94 -7.98 -22.15
N LEU A 515 4.75 -9.03 -22.07
CA LEU A 515 4.44 -10.21 -21.23
C LEU A 515 4.30 -9.87 -19.73
N GLN A 516 4.86 -8.74 -19.30
CA GLN A 516 4.76 -8.22 -17.93
C GLN A 516 3.50 -7.34 -17.68
N GLY A 517 2.61 -7.23 -18.70
CA GLY A 517 1.37 -6.46 -18.60
C GLY A 517 1.51 -4.94 -18.86
N GLY A 518 2.69 -4.48 -19.25
CA GLY A 518 2.90 -3.08 -19.63
C GLY A 518 2.29 -2.79 -21.01
N ILE A 519 1.38 -1.80 -21.12
CA ILE A 519 0.82 -1.37 -22.40
C ILE A 519 1.88 -0.64 -23.21
N VAL A 520 2.24 -1.22 -24.36
CA VAL A 520 3.18 -0.62 -25.32
C VAL A 520 2.49 0.44 -26.18
N CYS A 521 1.32 0.12 -26.70
CA CYS A 521 0.48 1.06 -27.41
C CYS A 521 -0.96 0.55 -27.52
N THR A 522 -1.88 1.48 -27.84
CA THR A 522 -3.27 1.18 -28.19
C THR A 522 -3.52 1.60 -29.64
N ARG A 523 -4.38 0.86 -30.33
CA ARG A 523 -4.78 1.14 -31.73
C ARG A 523 -6.30 1.00 -31.86
N PRO A 524 -6.94 1.78 -32.74
CA PRO A 524 -8.34 1.54 -33.10
C PRO A 524 -8.50 0.13 -33.70
N TYR A 525 -9.60 -0.54 -33.38
CA TYR A 525 -9.91 -1.83 -33.97
C TYR A 525 -10.46 -1.64 -35.39
N THR A 526 -9.72 -2.06 -36.41
CA THR A 526 -10.08 -1.90 -37.83
C THR A 526 -10.56 -3.19 -38.50
N GLY A 527 -10.73 -4.27 -37.77
CA GLY A 527 -11.38 -5.51 -38.22
C GLY A 527 -10.48 -6.59 -38.81
N LYS A 528 -9.37 -6.28 -39.50
CA LYS A 528 -8.51 -7.31 -40.14
C LYS A 528 -7.03 -7.20 -39.82
N HIS A 529 -6.51 -6.01 -39.76
CA HIS A 529 -5.07 -5.79 -39.56
C HIS A 529 -4.83 -4.64 -38.58
N ILE A 530 -3.75 -4.75 -37.81
CA ILE A 530 -3.27 -3.72 -36.91
C ILE A 530 -1.88 -3.32 -37.35
N ASP A 531 -1.62 -2.02 -37.46
CA ASP A 531 -0.29 -1.48 -37.73
C ASP A 531 0.60 -1.64 -36.48
N ILE A 532 1.69 -2.38 -36.64
CA ILE A 532 2.69 -2.64 -35.60
C ILE A 532 4.08 -2.09 -35.96
N THR A 533 4.18 -1.23 -36.98
CA THR A 533 5.46 -0.70 -37.46
C THR A 533 6.24 0.04 -36.38
N SER A 534 5.55 0.72 -35.46
CA SER A 534 6.14 1.46 -34.34
C SER A 534 6.40 0.62 -33.09
N VAL A 535 6.01 -0.65 -33.08
CA VAL A 535 6.22 -1.55 -31.93
C VAL A 535 7.62 -2.16 -32.03
N PRO A 536 8.47 -2.09 -31.00
CA PRO A 536 9.81 -2.70 -31.01
C PRO A 536 9.77 -4.21 -31.31
N GLU A 537 10.92 -4.79 -31.65
CA GLU A 537 11.04 -6.26 -31.72
C GLU A 537 10.83 -6.87 -30.34
N GLY A 538 10.11 -7.99 -30.27
CA GLY A 538 9.77 -8.64 -29.02
C GLY A 538 8.55 -9.54 -29.10
N VAL A 539 8.16 -10.08 -27.94
CA VAL A 539 6.97 -10.91 -27.77
C VAL A 539 5.89 -10.09 -27.06
N TYR A 540 4.69 -10.10 -27.63
CA TYR A 540 3.60 -9.26 -27.19
C TYR A 540 2.28 -10.01 -27.06
N ILE A 541 1.41 -9.51 -26.18
CA ILE A 541 0.02 -9.93 -26.05
C ILE A 541 -0.87 -8.88 -26.69
N LEU A 542 -1.83 -9.31 -27.49
CA LEU A 542 -2.88 -8.46 -28.03
C LEU A 542 -4.15 -8.64 -27.20
N LYS A 543 -4.71 -7.54 -26.73
CA LYS A 543 -6.01 -7.49 -26.03
C LYS A 543 -6.98 -6.59 -26.79
N SER A 544 -8.26 -6.94 -26.80
CA SER A 544 -9.35 -6.03 -27.19
C SER A 544 -9.91 -5.35 -25.95
N ILE A 545 -10.26 -4.07 -26.07
CA ILE A 545 -10.86 -3.27 -25.00
C ILE A 545 -12.18 -2.72 -25.56
N ASN A 546 -13.28 -2.98 -24.88
CA ASN A 546 -14.58 -2.44 -25.25
C ASN A 546 -14.82 -1.05 -24.64
N SER A 547 -15.93 -0.41 -25.04
CA SER A 547 -16.36 0.91 -24.55
C SER A 547 -16.57 0.97 -23.02
N LYS A 548 -16.71 -0.18 -22.35
CA LYS A 548 -16.83 -0.29 -20.89
C LYS A 548 -15.49 -0.52 -20.20
N GLY A 549 -14.36 -0.51 -20.94
CA GLY A 549 -13.02 -0.73 -20.40
C GLY A 549 -12.70 -2.21 -20.11
N VAL A 550 -13.57 -3.16 -20.50
CA VAL A 550 -13.31 -4.59 -20.30
C VAL A 550 -12.33 -5.07 -21.36
N ALA A 551 -11.19 -5.63 -20.90
CA ALA A 551 -10.15 -6.16 -21.77
C ALA A 551 -10.26 -7.68 -21.96
N HIS A 552 -10.21 -8.18 -23.20
CA HIS A 552 -10.16 -9.58 -23.54
C HIS A 552 -8.91 -9.90 -24.37
N ARG A 553 -8.18 -10.94 -24.00
CA ARG A 553 -7.02 -11.40 -24.75
C ARG A 553 -7.45 -11.96 -26.11
N ILE A 554 -6.84 -11.46 -27.21
CA ILE A 554 -7.05 -11.95 -28.58
C ILE A 554 -6.02 -13.03 -28.92
N GLY A 555 -4.75 -12.79 -28.61
CA GLY A 555 -3.66 -13.70 -28.93
C GLY A 555 -2.30 -13.14 -28.54
N GLN A 556 -1.26 -13.83 -29.00
CA GLN A 556 0.13 -13.47 -28.80
C GLN A 556 0.82 -13.37 -30.15
N PHE A 557 1.85 -12.56 -30.30
CA PHE A 557 2.62 -12.45 -31.52
C PHE A 557 4.08 -12.06 -31.24
N ILE A 558 4.95 -12.38 -32.20
CA ILE A 558 6.37 -12.03 -32.14
C ILE A 558 6.67 -11.09 -33.28
N ILE A 559 7.33 -9.97 -32.99
CA ILE A 559 7.89 -9.08 -34.01
C ILE A 559 9.38 -9.38 -34.14
N LYS A 560 9.76 -9.88 -35.32
CA LYS A 560 11.15 -9.99 -35.77
C LYS A 560 11.25 -9.23 -37.10
N ARG A 561 12.14 -8.29 -37.21
CA ARG A 561 12.44 -7.58 -38.44
C ARG A 561 13.75 -8.10 -39.00
N ASN A 562 13.70 -8.74 -40.16
CA ASN A 562 14.92 -9.14 -40.84
C ASN A 562 15.65 -7.86 -41.25
N ASN A 563 16.81 -7.58 -40.66
CA ASN A 563 17.70 -6.55 -41.15
C ASN A 563 18.18 -7.00 -42.57
N HIS A 564 17.65 -6.38 -43.60
CA HIS A 564 18.23 -6.44 -44.95
C HIS A 564 19.29 -5.38 -45.10
#